data_b8759d132f6579ee9934a36c083a8cdb
#
_entry.id   b8759d132f6579ee9934a36c083a8cdb
#
_cell.length_a   1.000
_cell.length_b   1.000
_cell.length_c   1.000
_cell.angle_alpha   90.00
_cell.angle_beta   90.00
_cell.angle_gamma   90.00
#
_symmetry.space_group_name_H-M   'P 1'
#
loop_
_entity.id
_entity.type
_entity.pdbx_description
1 polymer ?
#
loop_
_entity_poly.entity_id
_entity_poly.type
_entity_poly.pdbx_seq_one_letter_code
_entity_poly.pdbx_strand_id
1 'polypeptide(L)'
;MSTAPADIAQMPILIVDDDETNRYTLARRLTRDGHANLAMACNGVEALAALRSDRFDLVLLDIMMPVLDGFGVLEAMHADAQLKRIPVIVISAHDDMANVVRAIELGAADYLAKPFDAVLLRARVRASLERRVPQSGMEEAFAETRAMLDINPVATFFVKQQKMAWTNAMCTQLLGYKAAELTGQSTQHLHLNPDDYNNLSAKADAVLRTGAVFRGDVHMRRKDGRVILTRLAAKAVAPWELAKGVVWVLEDVTEQRADAARIAFMAHHDHLTGLPNRMLLGDRAKVALAQALRSKTLCAVMFLDLDKFKAINDTLGHATGDELLIEVARRLKAQVRDSDTVARIGGDEFVVMLPAIKVREDADMIAGKIRSALAAPYHLNGNAVDTTPSIGVALYPQDGDSADSLFKCADEAMYEVKNTGRNGYRFYGGPA
;
A
#
# COMPACT_ATOMS: atom_id res chain seq x y z
N MET A 1 -17.62 -23.76 9.03
CA MET A 1 -17.40 -25.19 9.25
C MET A 1 -17.25 -25.37 10.75
N SER A 2 -18.16 -26.13 11.38
CA SER A 2 -18.15 -26.39 12.82
C SER A 2 -16.97 -27.29 13.14
N THR A 3 -15.99 -26.78 13.87
CA THR A 3 -14.92 -27.61 14.46
C THR A 3 -15.58 -28.54 15.45
N ALA A 4 -15.44 -29.85 15.23
CA ALA A 4 -15.82 -30.86 16.20
C ALA A 4 -15.14 -30.56 17.55
N PRO A 5 -15.78 -30.77 18.70
CA PRO A 5 -15.13 -30.58 19.99
C PRO A 5 -13.86 -31.45 20.03
N ALA A 6 -12.74 -30.87 20.44
CA ALA A 6 -11.50 -31.62 20.63
C ALA A 6 -11.81 -32.86 21.47
N ASP A 7 -11.44 -34.05 20.96
CA ASP A 7 -11.71 -35.29 21.66
C ASP A 7 -10.84 -35.32 22.92
N ILE A 8 -11.43 -35.02 24.07
CA ILE A 8 -10.77 -35.00 25.38
C ILE A 8 -10.02 -36.32 25.64
N ALA A 9 -10.47 -37.39 25.02
CA ALA A 9 -9.84 -38.72 25.10
C ALA A 9 -8.43 -38.79 24.45
N GLN A 10 -8.13 -37.90 23.52
CA GLN A 10 -6.84 -37.82 22.82
C GLN A 10 -5.86 -36.82 23.48
N MET A 11 -6.29 -36.04 24.45
CA MET A 11 -5.45 -35.03 25.10
C MET A 11 -4.35 -35.75 25.95
N PRO A 12 -3.06 -35.39 25.79
CA PRO A 12 -1.98 -36.05 26.47
C PRO A 12 -1.94 -35.69 27.96
N ILE A 13 -1.84 -36.73 28.80
CA ILE A 13 -1.78 -36.67 30.27
C ILE A 13 -0.46 -37.22 30.75
N LEU A 14 0.26 -36.45 31.59
CA LEU A 14 1.46 -36.93 32.28
C LEU A 14 1.09 -37.41 33.69
N ILE A 15 1.49 -38.63 34.04
CA ILE A 15 1.32 -39.24 35.36
C ILE A 15 2.66 -39.27 36.05
N VAL A 16 2.79 -38.61 37.20
CA VAL A 16 4.02 -38.49 37.96
C VAL A 16 3.79 -39.03 39.38
N ASP A 17 4.42 -40.15 39.73
CA ASP A 17 4.37 -40.77 41.06
C ASP A 17 5.62 -41.66 41.16
N ASP A 18 6.26 -41.77 42.28
CA ASP A 18 7.47 -42.63 42.46
C ASP A 18 7.12 -44.10 42.56
N ASP A 19 5.93 -44.45 43.04
CA ASP A 19 5.47 -45.84 43.11
C ASP A 19 4.92 -46.34 41.77
N GLU A 20 5.53 -47.39 41.23
CA GLU A 20 5.12 -47.99 39.96
C GLU A 20 3.70 -48.53 39.99
N THR A 21 3.22 -49.05 41.14
CA THR A 21 1.88 -49.57 41.30
C THR A 21 0.83 -48.46 41.19
N ASN A 22 1.14 -47.29 41.75
CA ASN A 22 0.29 -46.09 41.63
C ASN A 22 0.21 -45.58 40.17
N ARG A 23 1.35 -45.46 39.52
CA ARG A 23 1.40 -45.05 38.09
C ARG A 23 0.57 -45.98 37.22
N TYR A 24 0.77 -47.31 37.40
CA TYR A 24 0.03 -48.32 36.64
C TYR A 24 -1.46 -48.28 36.92
N THR A 25 -1.85 -48.09 38.18
CA THR A 25 -3.27 -48.03 38.62
C THR A 25 -3.95 -46.79 38.01
N LEU A 26 -3.30 -45.65 38.07
CA LEU A 26 -3.79 -44.40 37.44
C LEU A 26 -3.94 -44.55 35.94
N ALA A 27 -2.89 -45.05 35.26
CA ALA A 27 -2.93 -45.23 33.83
C ALA A 27 -4.03 -46.22 33.41
N ARG A 28 -4.17 -47.35 34.07
CA ARG A 28 -5.23 -48.33 33.78
C ARG A 28 -6.64 -47.74 33.97
N ARG A 29 -6.83 -46.90 34.97
CA ARG A 29 -8.12 -46.22 35.18
C ARG A 29 -8.42 -45.19 34.11
N LEU A 30 -7.44 -44.35 33.77
CA LEU A 30 -7.58 -43.35 32.70
C LEU A 30 -7.82 -44.00 31.34
N THR A 31 -7.09 -45.10 31.02
CA THR A 31 -7.35 -45.87 29.78
C THR A 31 -8.75 -46.45 29.74
N ARG A 32 -9.26 -46.95 30.88
CA ARG A 32 -10.66 -47.43 30.98
C ARG A 32 -11.68 -46.33 30.81
N ASP A 33 -11.34 -45.09 31.21
CA ASP A 33 -12.16 -43.89 31.02
C ASP A 33 -12.03 -43.28 29.61
N GLY A 34 -11.23 -43.92 28.73
CA GLY A 34 -11.10 -43.59 27.31
C GLY A 34 -9.87 -42.73 26.93
N HIS A 35 -9.02 -42.36 27.91
CA HIS A 35 -7.79 -41.60 27.60
C HIS A 35 -6.71 -42.49 27.01
N ALA A 36 -6.24 -42.15 25.79
CA ALA A 36 -5.29 -42.97 25.03
C ALA A 36 -3.83 -42.47 25.14
N ASN A 37 -3.62 -41.19 25.33
CA ASN A 37 -2.30 -40.54 25.32
C ASN A 37 -1.80 -40.33 26.78
N LEU A 38 -1.17 -41.32 27.34
CA LEU A 38 -0.64 -41.31 28.70
C LEU A 38 0.86 -41.44 28.70
N ALA A 39 1.57 -40.53 29.37
CA ALA A 39 3.01 -40.66 29.66
C ALA A 39 3.23 -40.79 31.16
N MET A 40 4.35 -41.35 31.58
CA MET A 40 4.67 -41.59 32.98
C MET A 40 6.07 -41.08 33.32
N ALA A 41 6.23 -40.53 34.51
CA ALA A 41 7.52 -40.16 35.10
C ALA A 41 7.59 -40.68 36.53
N CYS A 42 8.78 -41.13 36.99
CA CYS A 42 8.94 -41.70 38.30
C CYS A 42 9.48 -40.73 39.36
N ASN A 43 9.78 -39.49 38.98
CA ASN A 43 10.21 -38.42 39.88
C ASN A 43 10.02 -37.05 39.21
N GLY A 44 10.21 -35.96 39.98
CA GLY A 44 10.02 -34.61 39.48
C GLY A 44 11.01 -34.16 38.39
N VAL A 45 12.23 -34.74 38.36
CA VAL A 45 13.24 -34.42 37.33
C VAL A 45 12.81 -34.98 35.96
N GLU A 46 12.36 -36.23 35.95
CA GLU A 46 11.81 -36.85 34.73
C GLU A 46 10.54 -36.12 34.27
N ALA A 47 9.66 -35.72 35.20
CA ALA A 47 8.47 -34.97 34.90
C ALA A 47 8.80 -33.67 34.18
N LEU A 48 9.75 -32.86 34.71
CA LEU A 48 10.16 -31.61 34.10
C LEU A 48 10.86 -31.80 32.75
N ALA A 49 11.63 -32.90 32.59
CA ALA A 49 12.24 -33.27 31.31
C ALA A 49 11.15 -33.58 30.25
N ALA A 50 10.16 -34.40 30.63
CA ALA A 50 9.04 -34.75 29.75
C ALA A 50 8.22 -33.46 29.35
N LEU A 51 7.91 -32.60 30.32
CA LEU A 51 7.15 -31.38 30.09
C LEU A 51 7.86 -30.35 29.17
N ARG A 52 9.21 -30.44 29.06
CA ARG A 52 10.00 -29.61 28.16
C ARG A 52 10.17 -30.21 26.76
N SER A 53 10.09 -31.54 26.65
CA SER A 53 10.26 -32.26 25.37
C SER A 53 8.94 -32.42 24.61
N ASP A 54 7.84 -32.60 25.35
CA ASP A 54 6.54 -32.95 24.78
C ASP A 54 5.43 -32.03 25.30
N ARG A 55 4.30 -32.00 24.58
CA ARG A 55 3.12 -31.25 25.00
C ARG A 55 2.19 -32.11 25.84
N PHE A 56 1.79 -31.57 26.98
CA PHE A 56 0.78 -32.19 27.86
C PHE A 56 -0.36 -31.20 28.13
N ASP A 57 -1.57 -31.74 28.27
CA ASP A 57 -2.77 -30.94 28.58
C ASP A 57 -3.21 -31.09 30.03
N LEU A 58 -2.65 -32.06 30.76
CA LEU A 58 -2.86 -32.29 32.18
C LEU A 58 -1.68 -33.00 32.80
N VAL A 59 -1.34 -32.67 34.05
CA VAL A 59 -0.40 -33.41 34.89
C VAL A 59 -1.13 -33.93 36.12
N LEU A 60 -0.98 -35.24 36.38
CA LEU A 60 -1.31 -35.88 37.70
C LEU A 60 0.00 -35.99 38.43
N LEU A 61 0.16 -35.32 39.57
CA LEU A 61 1.42 -35.12 40.24
C LEU A 61 1.36 -35.60 41.70
N ASP A 62 2.13 -36.62 42.08
CA ASP A 62 2.34 -36.91 43.49
C ASP A 62 3.24 -35.88 44.16
N ILE A 63 2.96 -35.57 45.42
CA ILE A 63 3.76 -34.63 46.21
C ILE A 63 5.03 -35.28 46.75
N MET A 64 4.88 -36.47 47.29
CA MET A 64 5.95 -37.14 48.04
C MET A 64 6.78 -38.07 47.15
N MET A 65 7.81 -37.51 46.51
CA MET A 65 8.69 -38.26 45.60
C MET A 65 10.15 -37.99 45.94
N PRO A 66 11.06 -39.00 45.70
CA PRO A 66 12.50 -38.80 45.86
C PRO A 66 13.06 -37.92 44.77
N VAL A 67 14.28 -37.40 44.98
CA VAL A 67 15.08 -36.57 44.06
C VAL A 67 14.53 -35.15 43.93
N LEU A 68 13.35 -34.98 43.38
CA LEU A 68 12.60 -33.73 43.30
C LEU A 68 11.12 -34.02 43.61
N ASP A 69 10.61 -33.41 44.67
CA ASP A 69 9.25 -33.59 45.13
C ASP A 69 8.23 -32.81 44.25
N GLY A 70 6.96 -33.06 44.47
CA GLY A 70 5.87 -32.39 43.71
C GLY A 70 5.84 -30.88 43.88
N PHE A 71 6.25 -30.36 45.03
CA PHE A 71 6.32 -28.89 45.25
C PHE A 71 7.42 -28.27 44.37
N GLY A 72 8.58 -28.91 44.30
CA GLY A 72 9.66 -28.44 43.39
C GLY A 72 9.24 -28.45 41.92
N VAL A 73 8.43 -29.44 41.50
CA VAL A 73 7.86 -29.47 40.15
C VAL A 73 6.89 -28.31 39.96
N LEU A 74 5.97 -28.05 40.91
CA LEU A 74 5.02 -26.92 40.84
C LEU A 74 5.74 -25.57 40.77
N GLU A 75 6.77 -25.37 41.60
CA GLU A 75 7.58 -24.14 41.62
C GLU A 75 8.28 -23.94 40.27
N ALA A 76 8.89 -24.97 39.70
CA ALA A 76 9.53 -24.94 38.39
C ALA A 76 8.52 -24.64 37.26
N MET A 77 7.35 -25.26 37.27
CA MET A 77 6.29 -25.00 36.32
C MET A 77 5.74 -23.57 36.45
N HIS A 78 5.59 -23.06 37.67
CA HIS A 78 5.11 -21.71 37.93
C HIS A 78 6.07 -20.65 37.43
N ALA A 79 7.40 -20.90 37.46
CA ALA A 79 8.45 -20.00 36.96
C ALA A 79 8.54 -20.00 35.44
N ASP A 80 8.04 -21.01 34.74
CA ASP A 80 8.08 -21.15 33.30
C ASP A 80 6.77 -20.70 32.66
N ALA A 81 6.82 -19.72 31.76
CA ALA A 81 5.63 -19.10 31.14
C ALA A 81 4.81 -20.09 30.28
N GLN A 82 5.44 -21.14 29.74
CA GLN A 82 4.76 -22.18 28.97
C GLN A 82 4.18 -23.26 29.86
N LEU A 83 4.96 -23.76 30.81
CA LEU A 83 4.56 -24.84 31.71
C LEU A 83 3.49 -24.39 32.71
N LYS A 84 3.52 -23.14 33.15
CA LYS A 84 2.49 -22.55 34.06
C LYS A 84 1.06 -22.68 33.53
N ARG A 85 0.88 -22.84 32.23
CA ARG A 85 -0.47 -22.97 31.62
C ARG A 85 -1.05 -24.37 31.69
N ILE A 86 -0.22 -25.37 32.01
CA ILE A 86 -0.68 -26.75 32.09
C ILE A 86 -1.32 -26.99 33.46
N PRO A 87 -2.59 -27.41 33.51
CA PRO A 87 -3.24 -27.71 34.77
C PRO A 87 -2.58 -28.90 35.44
N VAL A 88 -2.40 -28.81 36.77
CA VAL A 88 -1.85 -29.86 37.60
C VAL A 88 -2.89 -30.31 38.61
N ILE A 89 -3.23 -31.59 38.65
CA ILE A 89 -3.98 -32.21 39.73
C ILE A 89 -2.98 -32.89 40.64
N VAL A 90 -2.90 -32.39 41.88
CA VAL A 90 -1.99 -32.96 42.87
C VAL A 90 -2.61 -34.19 43.53
N ILE A 91 -1.82 -35.24 43.74
CA ILE A 91 -2.21 -36.48 44.42
C ILE A 91 -1.49 -36.52 45.77
N SER A 92 -2.23 -36.62 46.89
CA SER A 92 -1.68 -36.53 48.22
C SER A 92 -2.35 -37.51 49.17
N ALA A 93 -1.73 -37.82 50.32
CA ALA A 93 -2.32 -38.62 51.37
C ALA A 93 -3.52 -37.92 52.01
N HIS A 94 -4.52 -38.65 52.50
CA HIS A 94 -5.81 -38.15 52.99
C HIS A 94 -5.71 -37.15 54.16
N ASP A 95 -4.67 -37.26 55.00
CA ASP A 95 -4.55 -36.51 56.26
C ASP A 95 -3.63 -35.28 56.12
N ASP A 96 -3.22 -34.90 54.91
CA ASP A 96 -2.19 -33.87 54.70
C ASP A 96 -2.76 -32.55 54.10
N MET A 97 -3.72 -31.96 54.84
CA MET A 97 -4.38 -30.69 54.42
C MET A 97 -3.39 -29.54 54.27
N ALA A 98 -2.28 -29.53 55.02
CA ALA A 98 -1.26 -28.49 54.91
C ALA A 98 -0.54 -28.51 53.51
N ASN A 99 -0.24 -29.73 53.03
CA ASN A 99 0.38 -29.92 51.69
C ASN A 99 -0.62 -29.58 50.57
N VAL A 100 -1.92 -29.84 50.75
CA VAL A 100 -2.95 -29.47 49.76
C VAL A 100 -3.05 -27.96 49.62
N VAL A 101 -3.11 -27.22 50.75
CA VAL A 101 -3.15 -25.76 50.75
C VAL A 101 -1.92 -25.20 50.05
N ARG A 102 -0.72 -25.67 50.39
CA ARG A 102 0.53 -25.25 49.77
C ARG A 102 0.56 -25.52 48.25
N ALA A 103 0.07 -26.68 47.81
CA ALA A 103 -0.01 -27.01 46.41
C ALA A 103 -0.91 -26.05 45.61
N ILE A 104 -2.07 -25.69 46.19
CA ILE A 104 -2.98 -24.72 45.57
C ILE A 104 -2.34 -23.33 45.50
N GLU A 105 -1.65 -22.88 46.56
CA GLU A 105 -0.91 -21.60 46.58
C GLU A 105 0.18 -21.57 45.51
N LEU A 106 0.81 -22.71 45.21
CA LEU A 106 1.80 -22.88 44.14
C LEU A 106 1.19 -23.02 42.72
N GLY A 107 -0.15 -22.98 42.62
CA GLY A 107 -0.83 -22.95 41.32
C GLY A 107 -1.39 -24.30 40.86
N ALA A 108 -1.47 -25.32 41.71
CA ALA A 108 -2.20 -26.54 41.38
C ALA A 108 -3.68 -26.22 41.08
N ALA A 109 -4.20 -26.80 40.00
CA ALA A 109 -5.60 -26.58 39.58
C ALA A 109 -6.61 -27.32 40.45
N ASP A 110 -6.18 -28.46 41.02
CA ASP A 110 -7.02 -29.31 41.88
C ASP A 110 -6.18 -30.30 42.67
N TYR A 111 -6.80 -31.08 43.57
CA TYR A 111 -6.13 -32.15 44.31
C TYR A 111 -6.97 -33.42 44.39
N LEU A 112 -6.33 -34.55 44.65
CA LEU A 112 -6.95 -35.86 44.81
C LEU A 112 -6.29 -36.61 45.97
N ALA A 113 -7.09 -37.01 46.99
CA ALA A 113 -6.60 -37.73 48.15
C ALA A 113 -6.38 -39.23 47.81
N LYS A 114 -5.26 -39.81 48.30
CA LYS A 114 -5.02 -41.29 48.32
C LYS A 114 -5.67 -41.95 49.53
N PRO A 115 -6.40 -43.07 49.43
CA PRO A 115 -6.73 -43.79 48.19
C PRO A 115 -7.84 -43.04 47.42
N PHE A 116 -7.61 -42.82 46.11
CA PHE A 116 -8.52 -42.02 45.30
C PHE A 116 -9.73 -42.83 44.80
N ASP A 117 -10.86 -42.21 44.84
CA ASP A 117 -12.12 -42.70 44.28
C ASP A 117 -12.09 -42.57 42.74
N ALA A 118 -12.51 -43.60 42.02
CA ALA A 118 -12.50 -43.64 40.56
C ALA A 118 -13.45 -42.60 39.92
N VAL A 119 -14.58 -42.34 40.58
CA VAL A 119 -15.58 -41.36 40.09
C VAL A 119 -15.04 -39.94 40.26
N LEU A 120 -14.37 -39.69 41.40
CA LEU A 120 -13.77 -38.36 41.67
C LEU A 120 -12.59 -38.08 40.76
N LEU A 121 -11.71 -39.07 40.52
CA LEU A 121 -10.60 -38.97 39.55
C LEU A 121 -11.14 -38.58 38.16
N ARG A 122 -12.13 -39.33 37.66
CA ARG A 122 -12.74 -39.05 36.33
C ARG A 122 -13.34 -37.64 36.27
N ALA A 123 -14.10 -37.24 37.30
CA ALA A 123 -14.72 -35.93 37.30
C ALA A 123 -13.71 -34.78 37.28
N ARG A 124 -12.61 -34.87 38.05
CA ARG A 124 -11.57 -33.85 38.13
C ARG A 124 -10.71 -33.76 36.86
N VAL A 125 -10.31 -34.92 36.31
CA VAL A 125 -9.59 -35.00 35.05
C VAL A 125 -10.41 -34.38 33.93
N ARG A 126 -11.68 -34.79 33.80
CA ARG A 126 -12.59 -34.24 32.81
C ARG A 126 -12.79 -32.74 32.97
N ALA A 127 -13.06 -32.23 34.15
CA ALA A 127 -13.24 -30.81 34.40
C ALA A 127 -11.99 -29.98 34.08
N SER A 128 -10.79 -30.52 34.35
CA SER A 128 -9.53 -29.84 34.01
C SER A 128 -9.27 -29.81 32.52
N LEU A 129 -9.53 -30.89 31.78
CA LEU A 129 -9.38 -30.95 30.33
C LEU A 129 -10.46 -30.12 29.58
N GLU A 130 -11.73 -30.14 30.04
CA GLU A 130 -12.80 -29.32 29.44
C GLU A 130 -12.52 -27.83 29.57
N ARG A 131 -11.88 -27.37 30.64
CA ARG A 131 -11.41 -25.97 30.76
C ARG A 131 -10.30 -25.62 29.79
N ARG A 132 -9.51 -26.59 29.34
CA ARG A 132 -8.39 -26.41 28.43
C ARG A 132 -8.85 -26.23 26.96
N VAL A 133 -9.91 -26.92 26.57
CA VAL A 133 -10.43 -26.91 25.18
C VAL A 133 -10.73 -25.51 24.63
N PRO A 134 -11.42 -24.59 25.35
CA PRO A 134 -11.70 -23.25 24.83
C PRO A 134 -10.44 -22.39 24.64
N GLN A 135 -9.40 -22.58 25.47
CA GLN A 135 -8.17 -21.82 25.39
C GLN A 135 -7.30 -22.25 24.20
N SER A 136 -7.14 -23.56 23.95
CA SER A 136 -6.36 -24.06 22.83
C SER A 136 -7.00 -23.71 21.49
N GLY A 137 -8.31 -23.87 21.34
CA GLY A 137 -9.02 -23.49 20.10
C GLY A 137 -8.97 -22.01 19.79
N MET A 138 -8.96 -21.16 20.82
CA MET A 138 -8.86 -19.71 20.62
C MET A 138 -7.42 -19.27 20.29
N GLU A 139 -6.41 -19.92 20.88
CA GLU A 139 -5.00 -19.68 20.57
C GLU A 139 -4.65 -20.16 19.14
N GLU A 140 -5.16 -21.32 18.72
CA GLU A 140 -4.99 -21.81 17.35
C GLU A 140 -5.68 -20.93 16.32
N ALA A 141 -6.94 -20.54 16.53
CA ALA A 141 -7.66 -19.63 15.67
C ALA A 141 -6.98 -18.25 15.57
N PHE A 142 -6.41 -17.78 16.69
CA PHE A 142 -5.66 -16.52 16.71
C PHE A 142 -4.33 -16.65 15.96
N ALA A 143 -3.60 -17.77 16.14
CA ALA A 143 -2.36 -18.04 15.42
C ALA A 143 -2.59 -18.21 13.91
N GLU A 144 -3.66 -18.91 13.52
CA GLU A 144 -4.07 -19.07 12.12
C GLU A 144 -4.45 -17.70 11.49
N THR A 145 -5.27 -16.91 12.17
CA THR A 145 -5.64 -15.56 11.73
C THR A 145 -4.41 -14.67 11.57
N ARG A 146 -3.48 -14.75 12.53
CA ARG A 146 -2.23 -13.99 12.49
C ARG A 146 -1.33 -14.43 11.32
N ALA A 147 -1.19 -15.72 11.09
CA ALA A 147 -0.44 -16.24 9.95
C ALA A 147 -1.04 -15.79 8.60
N MET A 148 -2.37 -15.80 8.47
CA MET A 148 -3.06 -15.28 7.29
C MET A 148 -2.80 -13.78 7.07
N LEU A 149 -2.78 -12.98 8.13
CA LEU A 149 -2.49 -11.55 8.05
C LEU A 149 -1.01 -11.26 7.74
N ASP A 150 -0.08 -12.10 8.21
CA ASP A 150 1.35 -11.95 7.94
C ASP A 150 1.73 -12.34 6.49
N ILE A 151 1.00 -13.26 5.86
CA ILE A 151 1.18 -13.64 4.44
C ILE A 151 0.53 -12.59 3.50
N ASN A 152 -0.38 -11.78 4.00
CA ASN A 152 -1.08 -10.77 3.20
C ASN A 152 -0.06 -9.76 2.64
N PRO A 153 0.00 -9.55 1.29
CA PRO A 153 0.90 -8.59 0.66
C PRO A 153 0.55 -7.13 0.94
N VAL A 154 -0.51 -6.89 1.70
CA VAL A 154 -0.99 -5.54 2.02
C VAL A 154 -0.60 -5.16 3.44
N ALA A 155 0.00 -3.99 3.60
CA ALA A 155 0.37 -3.47 4.91
C ALA A 155 -0.88 -3.28 5.78
N THR A 156 -0.89 -3.94 6.95
CA THR A 156 -2.04 -3.94 7.86
C THR A 156 -1.59 -3.66 9.28
N PHE A 157 -2.33 -2.82 9.98
CA PHE A 157 -2.13 -2.59 11.40
C PHE A 157 -3.45 -2.43 12.16
N PHE A 158 -3.41 -2.68 13.45
CA PHE A 158 -4.55 -2.58 14.34
C PHE A 158 -4.31 -1.48 15.37
N VAL A 159 -5.23 -0.54 15.44
CA VAL A 159 -5.22 0.58 16.41
C VAL A 159 -6.25 0.32 17.48
N LYS A 160 -5.82 0.36 18.74
CA LYS A 160 -6.67 0.26 19.92
C LYS A 160 -6.32 1.40 20.89
N GLN A 161 -7.33 2.10 21.40
CA GLN A 161 -7.13 3.26 22.28
C GLN A 161 -6.14 4.29 21.68
N GLN A 162 -6.28 4.59 20.38
CA GLN A 162 -5.43 5.51 19.60
C GLN A 162 -3.95 5.11 19.50
N LYS A 163 -3.58 3.89 19.91
CA LYS A 163 -2.23 3.35 19.78
C LYS A 163 -2.22 2.12 18.87
N MET A 164 -1.15 1.96 18.13
CA MET A 164 -0.94 0.78 17.30
C MET A 164 -0.71 -0.43 18.21
N ALA A 165 -1.68 -1.34 18.26
CA ALA A 165 -1.61 -2.53 19.10
C ALA A 165 -0.90 -3.70 18.39
N TRP A 166 -0.97 -3.74 17.05
CA TRP A 166 -0.36 -4.78 16.23
C TRP A 166 -0.12 -4.28 14.80
N THR A 167 0.87 -4.87 14.11
CA THR A 167 1.19 -4.61 12.70
C THR A 167 1.74 -5.88 12.06
N ASN A 168 1.46 -6.12 10.78
CA ASN A 168 2.05 -7.23 10.03
C ASN A 168 3.44 -6.86 9.47
N ALA A 169 4.15 -7.87 8.94
CA ALA A 169 5.48 -7.71 8.36
C ALA A 169 5.48 -6.71 7.19
N MET A 170 4.45 -6.70 6.35
CA MET A 170 4.35 -5.78 5.21
C MET A 170 4.26 -4.31 5.65
N CYS A 171 3.56 -4.02 6.75
CA CYS A 171 3.48 -2.67 7.31
C CYS A 171 4.86 -2.18 7.78
N THR A 172 5.66 -3.05 8.42
CA THR A 172 7.02 -2.71 8.84
C THR A 172 7.96 -2.45 7.66
N GLN A 173 7.85 -3.22 6.58
CA GLN A 173 8.59 -3.01 5.34
C GLN A 173 8.19 -1.70 4.66
N LEU A 174 6.89 -1.46 4.53
CA LEU A 174 6.36 -0.26 3.90
C LEU A 174 6.81 1.00 4.62
N LEU A 175 6.68 1.06 5.95
CA LEU A 175 6.98 2.26 6.73
C LEU A 175 8.45 2.36 7.15
N GLY A 176 9.24 1.27 7.07
CA GLY A 176 10.65 1.22 7.43
C GLY A 176 10.93 1.17 8.93
N TYR A 177 9.92 0.92 9.77
CA TYR A 177 10.04 0.77 11.21
C TYR A 177 10.06 -0.71 11.61
N LYS A 178 10.69 -1.04 12.72
CA LYS A 178 10.52 -2.35 13.36
C LYS A 178 9.16 -2.41 14.06
N ALA A 179 8.55 -3.59 14.16
CA ALA A 179 7.27 -3.77 14.83
C ALA A 179 7.26 -3.22 16.27
N ALA A 180 8.35 -3.44 17.02
CA ALA A 180 8.51 -2.94 18.39
C ALA A 180 8.56 -1.40 18.49
N GLU A 181 8.94 -0.70 17.42
CA GLU A 181 8.96 0.77 17.39
C GLU A 181 7.58 1.36 17.08
N LEU A 182 6.72 0.59 16.44
CA LEU A 182 5.35 0.99 16.10
C LEU A 182 4.35 0.61 17.20
N THR A 183 4.53 -0.56 17.81
CA THR A 183 3.59 -1.06 18.83
C THR A 183 3.58 -0.16 20.06
N GLY A 184 2.38 0.21 20.51
CA GLY A 184 2.17 1.11 21.66
C GLY A 184 2.27 2.60 21.31
N GLN A 185 2.69 2.96 20.10
CA GLN A 185 2.81 4.35 19.66
C GLN A 185 1.54 4.85 18.97
N SER A 186 1.31 6.16 19.01
CA SER A 186 0.30 6.83 18.18
C SER A 186 0.73 6.81 16.72
N THR A 187 -0.22 6.69 15.79
CA THR A 187 0.06 6.79 14.35
C THR A 187 0.35 8.22 13.88
N GLN A 188 0.21 9.22 14.76
CA GLN A 188 0.41 10.64 14.44
C GLN A 188 1.79 10.94 13.83
N HIS A 189 2.86 10.26 14.30
CA HIS A 189 4.23 10.46 13.80
C HIS A 189 4.45 10.00 12.36
N LEU A 190 3.52 9.21 11.79
CA LEU A 190 3.55 8.78 10.39
C LEU A 190 3.00 9.85 9.44
N HIS A 191 2.34 10.88 9.95
CA HIS A 191 1.76 11.97 9.17
C HIS A 191 2.75 13.12 9.00
N LEU A 192 2.55 13.96 7.99
CA LEU A 192 3.45 15.07 7.68
C LEU A 192 3.37 16.16 8.76
N ASN A 193 2.16 16.41 9.26
CA ASN A 193 1.89 17.36 10.33
C ASN A 193 0.70 16.89 11.19
N PRO A 194 0.50 17.48 12.39
CA PRO A 194 -0.62 17.12 13.28
C PRO A 194 -2.00 17.39 12.68
N ASP A 195 -2.15 18.40 11.83
CA ASP A 195 -3.45 18.74 11.25
C ASP A 195 -3.92 17.70 10.25
N ASP A 196 -3.01 17.14 9.46
CA ASP A 196 -3.32 16.03 8.55
C ASP A 196 -3.83 14.81 9.32
N TYR A 197 -3.18 14.47 10.43
CA TYR A 197 -3.61 13.40 11.32
C TYR A 197 -5.02 13.65 11.90
N ASN A 198 -5.24 14.84 12.46
CA ASN A 198 -6.51 15.21 13.09
C ASN A 198 -7.66 15.19 12.06
N ASN A 199 -7.44 15.76 10.87
CA ASN A 199 -8.41 15.78 9.79
C ASN A 199 -8.75 14.37 9.30
N LEU A 200 -7.74 13.52 9.11
CA LEU A 200 -7.95 12.13 8.71
C LEU A 200 -8.74 11.37 9.77
N SER A 201 -8.32 11.49 11.05
CA SER A 201 -8.97 10.81 12.18
C SER A 201 -10.43 11.22 12.31
N ALA A 202 -10.75 12.52 12.23
CA ALA A 202 -12.12 12.99 12.32
C ALA A 202 -13.00 12.46 11.17
N LYS A 203 -12.49 12.45 9.93
CA LYS A 203 -13.20 11.90 8.76
C LYS A 203 -13.40 10.39 8.89
N ALA A 204 -12.37 9.67 9.33
CA ALA A 204 -12.44 8.24 9.53
C ALA A 204 -13.44 7.86 10.62
N ASP A 205 -13.37 8.51 11.77
CA ASP A 205 -14.28 8.26 12.92
C ASP A 205 -15.75 8.43 12.54
N ALA A 206 -16.07 9.49 11.77
CA ALA A 206 -17.42 9.76 11.31
C ALA A 206 -17.98 8.59 10.46
N VAL A 207 -17.17 8.02 9.57
CA VAL A 207 -17.56 6.88 8.72
C VAL A 207 -17.59 5.57 9.53
N LEU A 208 -16.57 5.33 10.34
CA LEU A 208 -16.41 4.09 11.10
C LEU A 208 -17.55 3.87 12.11
N ARG A 209 -18.07 4.94 12.71
CA ARG A 209 -19.24 4.89 13.63
C ARG A 209 -20.52 4.42 12.95
N THR A 210 -20.64 4.55 11.64
CA THR A 210 -21.79 4.02 10.88
C THR A 210 -21.65 2.52 10.57
N GLY A 211 -20.50 1.89 10.88
CA GLY A 211 -20.17 0.51 10.51
C GLY A 211 -19.63 0.36 9.09
N ALA A 212 -19.54 1.46 8.34
CA ALA A 212 -18.98 1.46 6.98
C ALA A 212 -17.45 1.38 6.98
N VAL A 213 -16.89 1.05 5.82
CA VAL A 213 -15.44 1.06 5.60
C VAL A 213 -15.02 2.48 5.19
N PHE A 214 -14.13 3.08 5.96
CA PHE A 214 -13.46 4.33 5.55
C PHE A 214 -12.47 4.05 4.44
N ARG A 215 -12.36 4.96 3.46
CA ARG A 215 -11.34 4.96 2.40
C ARG A 215 -10.84 6.37 2.18
N GLY A 216 -9.54 6.52 1.94
CA GLY A 216 -8.93 7.81 1.62
C GLY A 216 -7.47 7.67 1.22
N ASP A 217 -6.95 8.69 0.54
CA ASP A 217 -5.54 8.79 0.20
C ASP A 217 -4.89 9.83 1.13
N VAL A 218 -3.70 9.54 1.66
CA VAL A 218 -2.95 10.43 2.56
C VAL A 218 -1.45 10.30 2.33
N HIS A 219 -0.72 11.42 2.48
CA HIS A 219 0.73 11.38 2.49
C HIS A 219 1.24 10.92 3.87
N MET A 220 2.10 9.92 3.88
CA MET A 220 2.76 9.42 5.08
C MET A 220 4.27 9.55 4.96
N ARG A 221 4.93 9.73 6.11
CA ARG A 221 6.37 9.79 6.22
C ARG A 221 6.92 8.46 6.73
N ARG A 222 7.82 7.87 5.98
CA ARG A 222 8.58 6.69 6.37
C ARG A 222 9.68 7.05 7.37
N LYS A 223 10.26 6.04 8.02
CA LYS A 223 11.35 6.21 8.98
C LYS A 223 12.60 6.89 8.37
N ASP A 224 12.89 6.63 7.10
CA ASP A 224 13.99 7.25 6.35
C ASP A 224 13.71 8.71 5.94
N GLY A 225 12.56 9.26 6.31
CA GLY A 225 12.12 10.62 5.96
C GLY A 225 11.42 10.74 4.61
N ARG A 226 11.43 9.70 3.78
CA ARG A 226 10.75 9.69 2.49
C ARG A 226 9.23 9.79 2.67
N VAL A 227 8.61 10.64 1.86
CA VAL A 227 7.15 10.79 1.81
C VAL A 227 6.58 9.85 0.74
N ILE A 228 5.57 9.09 1.10
CA ILE A 228 4.82 8.20 0.21
C ILE A 228 3.34 8.60 0.20
N LEU A 229 2.67 8.41 -0.92
CA LEU A 229 1.21 8.54 -1.00
C LEU A 229 0.59 7.17 -0.69
N THR A 230 -0.13 7.08 0.41
CA THR A 230 -0.78 5.84 0.83
C THR A 230 -2.28 5.92 0.60
N ARG A 231 -2.83 4.86 0.02
CA ARG A 231 -4.27 4.59 0.03
C ARG A 231 -4.61 3.83 1.30
N LEU A 232 -5.55 4.37 2.06
CA LEU A 232 -6.02 3.81 3.31
C LEU A 232 -7.40 3.19 3.18
N ALA A 233 -7.60 2.06 3.84
CA ALA A 233 -8.92 1.56 4.18
C ALA A 233 -8.95 1.20 5.65
N ALA A 234 -10.08 1.50 6.34
CA ALA A 234 -10.24 1.19 7.76
C ALA A 234 -11.62 0.65 8.06
N LYS A 235 -11.68 -0.27 9.04
CA LYS A 235 -12.93 -0.81 9.56
C LYS A 235 -12.85 -0.97 11.07
N ALA A 236 -13.89 -0.51 11.76
CA ALA A 236 -14.01 -0.68 13.20
C ALA A 236 -14.44 -2.12 13.54
N VAL A 237 -13.85 -2.69 14.60
CA VAL A 237 -14.30 -3.96 15.19
C VAL A 237 -15.68 -3.80 15.83
N ALA A 238 -15.90 -2.66 16.49
CA ALA A 238 -17.18 -2.30 17.09
C ALA A 238 -17.52 -0.84 16.73
N PRO A 239 -18.41 -0.59 15.77
CA PRO A 239 -18.73 0.77 15.32
C PRO A 239 -19.24 1.69 16.43
N TRP A 240 -19.97 1.12 17.41
CA TRP A 240 -20.49 1.86 18.58
C TRP A 240 -19.43 2.20 19.63
N GLU A 241 -18.24 1.58 19.56
CA GLU A 241 -17.15 1.76 20.51
C GLU A 241 -15.78 1.60 19.82
N LEU A 242 -15.31 2.67 19.15
CA LEU A 242 -14.06 2.64 18.37
C LEU A 242 -12.83 2.30 19.23
N ALA A 243 -12.91 2.51 20.55
CA ALA A 243 -11.84 2.14 21.49
C ALA A 243 -11.56 0.63 21.53
N LYS A 244 -12.50 -0.22 21.12
CA LYS A 244 -12.30 -1.67 20.98
C LYS A 244 -11.33 -2.01 19.86
N GLY A 245 -11.18 -1.12 18.88
CA GLY A 245 -10.14 -1.18 17.86
C GLY A 245 -10.63 -0.97 16.45
N VAL A 246 -9.68 -0.53 15.61
CA VAL A 246 -9.86 -0.30 14.19
C VAL A 246 -8.74 -1.00 13.43
N VAL A 247 -9.09 -1.80 12.44
CA VAL A 247 -8.15 -2.40 11.49
C VAL A 247 -7.92 -1.39 10.37
N TRP A 248 -6.67 -1.12 10.08
CA TRP A 248 -6.22 -0.26 9.00
C TRP A 248 -5.42 -1.06 7.99
N VAL A 249 -5.65 -0.76 6.73
CA VAL A 249 -4.93 -1.32 5.58
C VAL A 249 -4.33 -0.17 4.80
N LEU A 250 -3.05 -0.32 4.41
CA LEU A 250 -2.32 0.67 3.63
C LEU A 250 -1.75 0.05 2.36
N GLU A 251 -1.82 0.82 1.29
CA GLU A 251 -1.20 0.52 0.01
C GLU A 251 -0.37 1.74 -0.42
N ASP A 252 0.90 1.55 -0.75
CA ASP A 252 1.70 2.60 -1.40
C ASP A 252 1.25 2.74 -2.85
N VAL A 253 0.66 3.86 -3.19
CA VAL A 253 0.19 4.18 -4.54
C VAL A 253 1.02 5.28 -5.20
N THR A 254 2.19 5.60 -4.64
CA THR A 254 3.05 6.70 -5.11
C THR A 254 3.45 6.50 -6.56
N GLU A 255 4.02 5.35 -6.88
CA GLU A 255 4.47 5.03 -8.23
C GLU A 255 3.28 4.88 -9.20
N GLN A 256 2.24 4.14 -8.77
CA GLN A 256 1.03 3.96 -9.56
C GLN A 256 0.36 5.30 -9.94
N ARG A 257 0.30 6.25 -9.01
CA ARG A 257 -0.26 7.59 -9.27
C ARG A 257 0.64 8.43 -10.17
N ALA A 258 1.96 8.36 -9.97
CA ALA A 258 2.92 9.05 -10.83
C ALA A 258 2.87 8.51 -12.26
N ASP A 259 2.80 7.19 -12.44
CA ASP A 259 2.67 6.57 -13.74
C ASP A 259 1.34 6.89 -14.43
N ALA A 260 0.24 6.84 -13.69
CA ALA A 260 -1.06 7.24 -14.21
C ALA A 260 -1.07 8.71 -14.66
N ALA A 261 -0.47 9.62 -13.88
CA ALA A 261 -0.32 11.01 -14.24
C ALA A 261 0.58 11.18 -15.47
N ARG A 262 1.69 10.42 -15.56
CA ARG A 262 2.60 10.42 -16.71
C ARG A 262 1.90 9.93 -17.97
N ILE A 263 1.15 8.82 -17.88
CA ILE A 263 0.38 8.28 -19.01
C ILE A 263 -0.68 9.31 -19.48
N ALA A 264 -1.41 9.92 -18.55
CA ALA A 264 -2.39 10.94 -18.85
C ALA A 264 -1.75 12.17 -19.50
N PHE A 265 -0.56 12.58 -19.03
CA PHE A 265 0.20 13.68 -19.64
C PHE A 265 0.65 13.32 -21.05
N MET A 266 1.23 12.12 -21.27
CA MET A 266 1.70 11.64 -22.57
C MET A 266 0.55 11.46 -23.58
N ALA A 267 -0.65 11.16 -23.13
CA ALA A 267 -1.81 11.09 -24.01
C ALA A 267 -2.15 12.45 -24.65
N HIS A 268 -1.76 13.56 -24.05
CA HIS A 268 -2.10 14.91 -24.48
C HIS A 268 -0.89 15.77 -24.86
N HIS A 269 0.34 15.33 -24.61
CA HIS A 269 1.55 16.11 -24.84
C HIS A 269 2.58 15.30 -25.62
N ASP A 270 3.40 16.01 -26.37
CA ASP A 270 4.60 15.46 -27.04
C ASP A 270 5.66 15.16 -25.98
N HIS A 271 6.20 13.96 -25.97
CA HIS A 271 7.12 13.48 -24.94
C HIS A 271 8.50 14.17 -24.96
N LEU A 272 8.92 14.66 -26.12
CA LEU A 272 10.23 15.31 -26.29
C LEU A 272 10.18 16.78 -25.85
N THR A 273 9.19 17.50 -26.34
CA THR A 273 9.10 18.96 -26.17
C THR A 273 8.19 19.42 -25.03
N GLY A 274 7.35 18.51 -24.52
CA GLY A 274 6.31 18.83 -23.52
C GLY A 274 5.19 19.72 -24.04
N LEU A 275 5.15 20.00 -25.33
CA LEU A 275 4.07 20.75 -25.98
C LEU A 275 2.80 19.91 -26.10
N PRO A 276 1.61 20.51 -26.19
CA PRO A 276 0.42 19.86 -26.68
C PRO A 276 0.69 19.02 -27.94
N ASN A 277 0.18 17.78 -27.94
CA ASN A 277 0.23 16.93 -29.13
C ASN A 277 -0.97 17.21 -30.06
N ARG A 278 -1.08 16.45 -31.16
CA ARG A 278 -2.16 16.59 -32.15
C ARG A 278 -3.55 16.46 -31.49
N MET A 279 -3.73 15.57 -30.52
CA MET A 279 -5.01 15.34 -29.83
C MET A 279 -5.43 16.58 -29.04
N LEU A 280 -4.56 17.05 -28.14
CA LEU A 280 -4.85 18.23 -27.32
C LEU A 280 -5.02 19.51 -28.15
N LEU A 281 -4.26 19.65 -29.23
CA LEU A 281 -4.44 20.75 -30.18
C LEU A 281 -5.84 20.73 -30.80
N GLY A 282 -6.32 19.56 -31.26
CA GLY A 282 -7.65 19.41 -31.85
C GLY A 282 -8.77 19.76 -30.86
N ASP A 283 -8.66 19.36 -29.62
CA ASP A 283 -9.64 19.71 -28.59
C ASP A 283 -9.64 21.21 -28.27
N ARG A 284 -8.47 21.82 -28.14
CA ARG A 284 -8.33 23.28 -27.95
C ARG A 284 -8.86 24.06 -29.15
N ALA A 285 -8.62 23.58 -30.37
CA ALA A 285 -9.14 24.22 -31.57
C ALA A 285 -10.67 24.25 -31.61
N LYS A 286 -11.33 23.13 -31.29
CA LYS A 286 -12.81 23.11 -31.21
C LYS A 286 -13.36 24.15 -30.23
N VAL A 287 -12.75 24.24 -29.06
CA VAL A 287 -13.15 25.22 -28.03
C VAL A 287 -12.93 26.65 -28.51
N ALA A 288 -11.77 26.93 -29.08
CA ALA A 288 -11.41 28.26 -29.58
C ALA A 288 -12.32 28.73 -30.70
N LEU A 289 -12.60 27.85 -31.69
CA LEU A 289 -13.52 28.19 -32.79
C LEU A 289 -14.95 28.43 -32.30
N ALA A 290 -15.46 27.62 -31.36
CA ALA A 290 -16.76 27.83 -30.75
C ALA A 290 -16.83 29.18 -30.01
N GLN A 291 -15.74 29.60 -29.39
CA GLN A 291 -15.65 30.91 -28.73
C GLN A 291 -15.53 32.05 -29.73
N ALA A 292 -14.70 31.92 -30.75
CA ALA A 292 -14.56 32.92 -31.82
C ALA A 292 -15.89 33.21 -32.54
N LEU A 293 -16.67 32.15 -32.81
CA LEU A 293 -18.03 32.27 -33.38
C LEU A 293 -18.94 33.10 -32.47
N ARG A 294 -18.96 32.83 -31.16
CA ARG A 294 -19.79 33.55 -30.20
C ARG A 294 -19.38 35.01 -30.03
N SER A 295 -18.07 35.24 -29.96
CA SER A 295 -17.49 36.59 -29.73
C SER A 295 -17.32 37.41 -31.00
N LYS A 296 -17.58 36.82 -32.18
CA LYS A 296 -17.33 37.43 -33.49
C LYS A 296 -15.87 37.90 -33.65
N THR A 297 -14.91 37.11 -33.15
CA THR A 297 -13.48 37.37 -33.28
C THR A 297 -12.86 36.46 -34.34
N LEU A 298 -11.68 36.80 -34.81
CA LEU A 298 -10.89 35.94 -35.70
C LEU A 298 -10.08 34.94 -34.87
N CYS A 299 -9.74 33.80 -35.48
CA CYS A 299 -8.75 32.85 -34.97
C CYS A 299 -7.74 32.58 -36.08
N ALA A 300 -6.46 32.47 -35.75
CA ALA A 300 -5.42 32.09 -36.72
C ALA A 300 -4.80 30.76 -36.35
N VAL A 301 -4.51 29.95 -37.38
CA VAL A 301 -3.73 28.72 -37.28
C VAL A 301 -2.48 28.90 -38.14
N MET A 302 -1.31 28.62 -37.58
CA MET A 302 -0.03 28.64 -38.27
C MET A 302 0.52 27.21 -38.25
N PHE A 303 0.78 26.63 -39.41
CA PHE A 303 1.46 25.35 -39.56
C PHE A 303 2.92 25.62 -39.89
N LEU A 304 3.87 25.00 -39.21
CA LEU A 304 5.28 25.29 -39.27
C LEU A 304 6.09 24.00 -39.49
N ASP A 305 7.13 24.08 -40.28
CA ASP A 305 8.09 22.98 -40.52
C ASP A 305 9.50 23.55 -40.55
N LEU A 306 10.50 22.80 -40.03
CA LEU A 306 11.88 23.23 -39.99
C LEU A 306 12.63 22.84 -41.28
N ASP A 307 13.10 23.84 -41.98
CA ASP A 307 13.82 23.63 -43.25
C ASP A 307 15.10 22.80 -43.02
N LYS A 308 15.27 21.73 -43.80
CA LYS A 308 16.45 20.86 -43.78
C LYS A 308 16.68 20.09 -42.49
N PHE A 309 15.66 19.92 -41.62
CA PHE A 309 15.79 19.19 -40.35
C PHE A 309 16.36 17.78 -40.53
N LYS A 310 15.94 17.07 -41.57
CA LYS A 310 16.48 15.73 -41.88
C LYS A 310 17.99 15.76 -42.10
N ALA A 311 18.50 16.76 -42.85
CA ALA A 311 19.94 16.89 -43.10
C ALA A 311 20.73 17.18 -41.81
N ILE A 312 20.14 17.92 -40.87
CA ILE A 312 20.75 18.17 -39.56
C ILE A 312 20.86 16.84 -38.80
N ASN A 313 19.80 16.03 -38.76
CA ASN A 313 19.84 14.70 -38.13
C ASN A 313 20.89 13.78 -38.78
N ASP A 314 20.93 13.77 -40.11
CA ASP A 314 21.85 12.90 -40.86
C ASP A 314 23.33 13.33 -40.66
N THR A 315 23.59 14.61 -40.38
CA THR A 315 24.95 15.16 -40.22
C THR A 315 25.41 15.19 -38.76
N LEU A 316 24.58 15.61 -37.86
CA LEU A 316 24.92 15.87 -36.45
C LEU A 316 24.30 14.86 -35.47
N GLY A 317 23.53 13.90 -35.99
CA GLY A 317 22.88 12.86 -35.18
C GLY A 317 21.55 13.28 -34.58
N HIS A 318 20.71 12.26 -34.25
CA HIS A 318 19.35 12.46 -33.70
C HIS A 318 19.33 13.22 -32.36
N ALA A 319 20.35 13.05 -31.50
CA ALA A 319 20.45 13.77 -30.27
C ALA A 319 20.50 15.29 -30.42
N THR A 320 21.23 15.77 -31.42
CA THR A 320 21.29 17.21 -31.77
C THR A 320 19.96 17.68 -32.37
N GLY A 321 19.32 16.85 -33.20
CA GLY A 321 17.97 17.13 -33.69
C GLY A 321 16.92 17.24 -32.62
N ASP A 322 16.96 16.36 -31.59
CA ASP A 322 16.05 16.42 -30.44
C ASP A 322 16.24 17.72 -29.63
N GLU A 323 17.50 18.13 -29.41
CA GLU A 323 17.78 19.41 -28.74
C GLU A 323 17.30 20.60 -29.56
N LEU A 324 17.46 20.55 -30.91
CA LEU A 324 16.92 21.57 -31.77
C LEU A 324 15.39 21.69 -31.61
N LEU A 325 14.66 20.59 -31.60
CA LEU A 325 13.21 20.57 -31.41
C LEU A 325 12.79 21.15 -30.06
N ILE A 326 13.52 20.84 -28.99
CA ILE A 326 13.29 21.40 -27.67
C ILE A 326 13.49 22.93 -27.66
N GLU A 327 14.57 23.40 -28.28
CA GLU A 327 14.87 24.83 -28.36
C GLU A 327 13.87 25.58 -29.24
N VAL A 328 13.43 24.99 -30.35
CA VAL A 328 12.35 25.52 -31.20
C VAL A 328 11.06 25.66 -30.39
N ALA A 329 10.69 24.63 -29.63
CA ALA A 329 9.51 24.67 -28.77
C ALA A 329 9.58 25.83 -27.74
N ARG A 330 10.76 26.03 -27.15
CA ARG A 330 11.04 27.14 -26.22
C ARG A 330 10.92 28.50 -26.91
N ARG A 331 11.50 28.66 -28.08
CA ARG A 331 11.45 29.91 -28.87
C ARG A 331 10.03 30.21 -29.30
N LEU A 332 9.26 29.23 -29.77
CA LEU A 332 7.85 29.39 -30.13
C LEU A 332 6.99 29.88 -28.94
N LYS A 333 7.14 29.24 -27.79
CA LYS A 333 6.43 29.66 -26.57
C LYS A 333 6.73 31.10 -26.17
N ALA A 334 7.93 31.58 -26.38
CA ALA A 334 8.34 32.96 -26.06
C ALA A 334 7.73 34.01 -26.99
N GLN A 335 7.21 33.63 -28.17
CA GLN A 335 6.62 34.56 -29.12
C GLN A 335 5.09 34.72 -28.96
N VAL A 336 4.45 33.90 -28.17
CA VAL A 336 3.01 33.82 -28.02
C VAL A 336 2.60 34.02 -26.56
N ARG A 337 1.31 34.28 -26.31
CA ARG A 337 0.74 34.47 -24.97
C ARG A 337 0.35 33.12 -24.35
N ASP A 338 0.11 33.10 -23.05
CA ASP A 338 -0.38 31.89 -22.35
C ASP A 338 -1.75 31.41 -22.86
N SER A 339 -2.54 32.31 -23.42
CA SER A 339 -3.84 32.01 -24.05
C SER A 339 -3.71 31.29 -25.40
N ASP A 340 -2.55 31.42 -26.04
CA ASP A 340 -2.29 30.86 -27.36
C ASP A 340 -1.79 29.40 -27.20
N THR A 341 -1.95 28.58 -28.22
CA THR A 341 -1.51 27.19 -28.17
C THR A 341 -0.36 26.97 -29.12
N VAL A 342 0.75 26.46 -28.59
CA VAL A 342 1.85 25.89 -29.39
C VAL A 342 1.77 24.39 -29.23
N ALA A 343 1.76 23.64 -30.34
CA ALA A 343 1.69 22.20 -30.37
C ALA A 343 2.78 21.63 -31.30
N ARG A 344 3.23 20.38 -31.01
CA ARG A 344 4.05 19.59 -31.95
C ARG A 344 3.20 18.42 -32.45
N ILE A 345 3.11 18.29 -33.78
CA ILE A 345 2.26 17.28 -34.42
C ILE A 345 3.02 15.98 -34.67
N GLY A 346 4.32 16.07 -34.96
CA GLY A 346 5.23 14.95 -35.21
C GLY A 346 6.46 15.42 -35.98
N GLY A 347 7.56 14.69 -35.88
CA GLY A 347 8.80 15.07 -36.59
C GLY A 347 9.22 16.49 -36.27
N ASP A 348 9.38 17.31 -37.33
CA ASP A 348 9.72 18.74 -37.32
C ASP A 348 8.52 19.69 -37.49
N GLU A 349 7.30 19.15 -37.42
CA GLU A 349 6.05 19.91 -37.60
C GLU A 349 5.51 20.48 -36.28
N PHE A 350 5.28 21.79 -36.27
CA PHE A 350 4.66 22.53 -35.16
C PHE A 350 3.42 23.27 -35.64
N VAL A 351 2.51 23.51 -34.73
CA VAL A 351 1.34 24.34 -34.98
C VAL A 351 1.20 25.38 -33.87
N VAL A 352 0.96 26.61 -34.27
CA VAL A 352 0.59 27.72 -33.37
C VAL A 352 -0.83 28.12 -33.67
N MET A 353 -1.65 28.21 -32.61
CA MET A 353 -3.03 28.66 -32.72
C MET A 353 -3.24 29.88 -31.84
N LEU A 354 -3.78 30.94 -32.44
CA LEU A 354 -4.16 32.20 -31.83
C LEU A 354 -5.69 32.25 -31.72
N PRO A 355 -6.28 31.95 -30.55
CA PRO A 355 -7.73 31.71 -30.41
C PRO A 355 -8.56 32.99 -30.53
N ALA A 356 -7.96 34.16 -30.35
CA ALA A 356 -8.65 35.44 -30.41
C ALA A 356 -7.71 36.53 -30.92
N ILE A 357 -7.87 36.89 -32.18
CA ILE A 357 -7.22 38.05 -32.82
C ILE A 357 -8.27 39.03 -33.31
N LYS A 358 -7.92 40.30 -33.40
CA LYS A 358 -8.86 41.36 -33.82
C LYS A 358 -8.84 41.55 -35.33
N VAL A 359 -7.66 41.54 -35.91
CA VAL A 359 -7.41 41.79 -37.32
C VAL A 359 -6.34 40.83 -37.85
N ARG A 360 -6.29 40.67 -39.16
CA ARG A 360 -5.28 39.81 -39.87
C ARG A 360 -3.84 40.20 -39.53
N GLU A 361 -3.60 41.50 -39.34
CA GLU A 361 -2.28 42.07 -39.06
C GLU A 361 -1.72 41.57 -37.72
N ASP A 362 -2.60 41.17 -36.75
CA ASP A 362 -2.17 40.53 -35.51
C ASP A 362 -1.47 39.21 -35.79
N ALA A 363 -2.04 38.40 -36.67
CA ALA A 363 -1.43 37.12 -37.08
C ALA A 363 -0.17 37.35 -37.91
N ASP A 364 -0.15 38.33 -38.80
CA ASP A 364 1.01 38.71 -39.64
C ASP A 364 2.20 39.08 -38.75
N MET A 365 1.98 39.95 -37.76
CA MET A 365 3.02 40.33 -36.79
C MET A 365 3.60 39.14 -36.03
N ILE A 366 2.75 38.22 -35.59
CA ILE A 366 3.20 37.05 -34.83
C ILE A 366 3.95 36.07 -35.74
N ALA A 367 3.47 35.83 -36.94
CA ALA A 367 4.17 34.99 -37.94
C ALA A 367 5.58 35.55 -38.26
N GLY A 368 5.71 36.86 -38.44
CA GLY A 368 6.98 37.54 -38.65
C GLY A 368 7.94 37.41 -37.46
N LYS A 369 7.43 37.54 -36.21
CA LYS A 369 8.22 37.34 -34.98
C LYS A 369 8.70 35.88 -34.86
N ILE A 370 7.83 34.92 -35.10
CA ILE A 370 8.14 33.51 -35.05
C ILE A 370 9.22 33.17 -36.08
N ARG A 371 9.04 33.61 -37.35
CA ARG A 371 10.03 33.41 -38.39
C ARG A 371 11.40 33.95 -37.97
N SER A 372 11.47 35.19 -37.50
CA SER A 372 12.72 35.82 -37.07
C SER A 372 13.39 35.10 -35.90
N ALA A 373 12.59 34.67 -34.89
CA ALA A 373 13.08 33.95 -33.73
C ALA A 373 13.63 32.55 -34.07
N LEU A 374 12.98 31.84 -34.99
CA LEU A 374 13.43 30.52 -35.43
C LEU A 374 14.58 30.52 -36.41
N ALA A 375 14.74 31.60 -37.19
CA ALA A 375 15.87 31.78 -38.09
C ALA A 375 17.17 32.24 -37.40
N ALA A 376 17.10 32.60 -36.11
CA ALA A 376 18.29 32.95 -35.34
C ALA A 376 19.15 31.72 -35.05
N PRO A 377 20.50 31.83 -35.14
CA PRO A 377 21.41 30.69 -34.90
C PRO A 377 21.12 29.93 -33.59
N TYR A 378 21.34 28.61 -33.65
CA TYR A 378 21.24 27.72 -32.50
C TYR A 378 22.65 27.27 -32.06
N HIS A 379 22.85 27.14 -30.78
CA HIS A 379 24.09 26.58 -30.20
C HIS A 379 23.72 25.35 -29.40
N LEU A 380 23.93 24.18 -29.99
CA LEU A 380 23.46 22.89 -29.45
C LEU A 380 24.65 21.95 -29.32
N ASN A 381 24.90 21.41 -28.12
CA ASN A 381 26.02 20.49 -27.85
C ASN A 381 27.39 20.97 -28.39
N GLY A 382 27.64 22.29 -28.33
CA GLY A 382 28.88 22.89 -28.84
C GLY A 382 28.92 23.12 -30.36
N ASN A 383 27.86 22.77 -31.08
CA ASN A 383 27.73 22.99 -32.53
C ASN A 383 26.85 24.21 -32.81
N ALA A 384 27.25 25.02 -33.79
CA ALA A 384 26.39 26.03 -34.38
C ALA A 384 25.51 25.38 -35.44
N VAL A 385 24.19 25.52 -35.30
CA VAL A 385 23.19 24.94 -36.20
C VAL A 385 22.31 26.05 -36.75
N ASP A 386 22.20 26.12 -38.05
CA ASP A 386 21.35 27.06 -38.75
C ASP A 386 20.18 26.32 -39.40
N THR A 387 18.99 26.73 -39.08
CA THR A 387 17.75 26.29 -39.73
C THR A 387 16.78 27.45 -39.82
N THR A 388 15.80 27.33 -40.69
CA THR A 388 14.77 28.34 -40.89
C THR A 388 13.40 27.69 -40.89
N PRO A 389 12.32 28.40 -40.58
CA PRO A 389 10.97 27.86 -40.65
C PRO A 389 10.30 28.17 -41.98
N SER A 390 9.51 27.24 -42.49
CA SER A 390 8.45 27.49 -43.47
C SER A 390 7.11 27.51 -42.78
N ILE A 391 6.33 28.59 -42.91
CA ILE A 391 5.11 28.81 -42.12
C ILE A 391 3.93 29.09 -43.05
N GLY A 392 2.83 28.32 -42.89
CA GLY A 392 1.56 28.63 -43.52
C GLY A 392 0.56 29.14 -42.52
N VAL A 393 -0.25 30.08 -42.87
CA VAL A 393 -1.23 30.74 -41.98
C VAL A 393 -2.61 30.64 -42.61
N ALA A 394 -3.60 30.19 -41.79
CA ALA A 394 -5.03 30.20 -42.14
C ALA A 394 -5.85 30.94 -41.08
N LEU A 395 -6.89 31.65 -41.55
CA LEU A 395 -7.74 32.50 -40.73
C LEU A 395 -9.18 31.97 -40.66
N TYR A 396 -9.72 31.83 -39.43
CA TYR A 396 -11.14 31.63 -39.23
C TYR A 396 -11.86 32.97 -39.18
N PRO A 397 -13.04 33.12 -39.80
CA PRO A 397 -13.77 32.11 -40.59
C PRO A 397 -13.45 32.14 -42.09
N GLN A 398 -12.50 32.93 -42.53
CA GLN A 398 -12.24 33.22 -43.96
C GLN A 398 -11.77 31.98 -44.73
N ASP A 399 -10.84 31.19 -44.15
CA ASP A 399 -10.15 30.09 -44.83
C ASP A 399 -10.72 28.70 -44.42
N GLY A 400 -11.70 28.67 -43.52
CA GLY A 400 -12.36 27.46 -43.06
C GLY A 400 -13.27 27.69 -41.85
N ASP A 401 -14.21 26.79 -41.65
CA ASP A 401 -15.22 26.82 -40.58
C ASP A 401 -14.99 25.73 -39.47
N SER A 402 -14.01 24.86 -39.69
CA SER A 402 -13.65 23.78 -38.79
C SER A 402 -12.15 23.73 -38.54
N ALA A 403 -11.74 23.05 -37.46
CA ALA A 403 -10.33 22.87 -37.14
C ALA A 403 -9.59 22.13 -38.27
N ASP A 404 -10.20 21.09 -38.82
CA ASP A 404 -9.59 20.26 -39.85
C ASP A 404 -9.40 21.05 -41.15
N SER A 405 -10.37 21.90 -41.56
CA SER A 405 -10.23 22.74 -42.74
C SER A 405 -9.14 23.78 -42.58
N LEU A 406 -9.05 24.42 -41.38
CA LEU A 406 -7.99 25.42 -41.13
C LEU A 406 -6.61 24.79 -41.06
N PHE A 407 -6.45 23.63 -40.44
CA PHE A 407 -5.16 22.91 -40.44
C PHE A 407 -4.74 22.55 -41.85
N LYS A 408 -5.65 22.07 -42.68
CA LYS A 408 -5.37 21.75 -44.10
C LYS A 408 -4.95 22.99 -44.90
N CYS A 409 -5.69 24.10 -44.77
CA CYS A 409 -5.36 25.34 -45.46
C CYS A 409 -3.99 25.92 -45.04
N ALA A 410 -3.68 25.85 -43.73
CA ALA A 410 -2.39 26.29 -43.22
C ALA A 410 -1.25 25.39 -43.69
N ASP A 411 -1.43 24.08 -43.78
CA ASP A 411 -0.45 23.13 -44.32
C ASP A 411 -0.18 23.37 -45.82
N GLU A 412 -1.24 23.56 -46.63
CA GLU A 412 -1.13 23.90 -48.03
C GLU A 412 -0.33 25.19 -48.24
N ALA A 413 -0.60 26.23 -47.46
CA ALA A 413 0.15 27.49 -47.51
C ALA A 413 1.62 27.32 -47.09
N MET A 414 1.92 26.50 -46.09
CA MET A 414 3.28 26.14 -45.67
C MET A 414 4.04 25.43 -46.80
N TYR A 415 3.37 24.49 -47.46
CA TYR A 415 3.99 23.77 -48.60
C TYR A 415 4.35 24.70 -49.75
N GLU A 416 3.56 25.73 -50.03
CA GLU A 416 3.89 26.75 -50.99
C GLU A 416 5.15 27.55 -50.61
N VAL A 417 5.33 27.88 -49.29
CA VAL A 417 6.56 28.52 -48.79
C VAL A 417 7.79 27.64 -49.04
N LYS A 418 7.68 26.33 -48.78
CA LYS A 418 8.77 25.37 -49.04
C LYS A 418 9.18 25.37 -50.52
N ASN A 419 8.23 25.51 -51.44
CA ASN A 419 8.48 25.50 -52.88
C ASN A 419 8.99 26.86 -53.43
N THR A 420 8.72 27.98 -52.74
CA THR A 420 9.06 29.33 -53.21
C THR A 420 10.32 29.91 -52.56
N GLY A 421 11.15 29.06 -51.89
CA GLY A 421 12.46 29.54 -51.42
C GLY A 421 12.70 29.31 -49.94
N ARG A 422 11.71 28.80 -49.16
CA ARG A 422 11.77 28.56 -47.69
C ARG A 422 11.98 29.85 -46.89
N ASN A 423 12.26 29.74 -45.59
CA ASN A 423 12.51 30.86 -44.68
C ASN A 423 11.46 31.98 -44.79
N GLY A 424 10.20 31.65 -44.74
CA GLY A 424 9.11 32.61 -44.96
C GLY A 424 7.83 32.20 -44.32
N TYR A 425 6.83 33.05 -44.46
CA TYR A 425 5.46 32.71 -44.12
C TYR A 425 4.49 33.20 -45.19
N ARG A 426 3.35 32.52 -45.30
CA ARG A 426 2.30 32.86 -46.28
C ARG A 426 0.93 32.59 -45.71
N PHE A 427 0.01 33.48 -46.01
CA PHE A 427 -1.42 33.28 -45.76
C PHE A 427 -2.05 32.43 -46.86
N TYR A 428 -2.94 31.55 -46.52
CA TYR A 428 -3.71 30.77 -47.48
C TYR A 428 -4.49 31.70 -48.43
N GLY A 429 -4.56 31.39 -49.72
CA GLY A 429 -5.20 32.20 -50.75
C GLY A 429 -4.61 33.63 -50.96
N GLY A 430 -3.48 33.97 -50.31
CA GLY A 430 -2.82 35.24 -50.45
C GLY A 430 -1.96 35.32 -51.72
N PRO A 431 -1.63 36.52 -52.19
CA PRO A 431 -0.73 36.68 -53.35
C PRO A 431 0.64 36.08 -53.06
N ALA A 432 1.31 35.63 -54.14
CA ALA A 432 2.63 35.00 -54.12
C ALA A 432 3.70 35.99 -53.65
#